data_6ceca2a7aba486d0ae62c2422fd1364e
#
_entry.id   6ceca2a7aba486d0ae62c2422fd1364e
#
_cell.length_a   1.000
_cell.length_b   1.000
_cell.length_c   1.000
_cell.angle_alpha   90.00
_cell.angle_beta   90.00
_cell.angle_gamma   90.00
#
_symmetry.space_group_name_H-M   'P 1'
#
loop_
_entity.id
_entity.type
_entity.pdbx_description
1 polymer ?
#
loop_
_entity_poly.entity_id
_entity_poly.type
_entity_poly.pdbx_seq_one_letter_code
_entity_poly.pdbx_strand_id
1 'polypeptide(L)'
;MSRGTIKKIAGPLVIARGMRDANMYDVVRVSDQRLIGEIIEMHEDEASIQVYEETSGLRPGEPVESMEVPLSVELGPGLITSIYDGIQRPLDDIMKVAGSNNLKRGVEVPALKRDQKWNFVPTAKVGEELEGGDVLGTVQETIVVTQKIMVPPNMKGTLKEIKSGEFTVDETVAVLSTANGDKELTLMQHWPVRRGRPYKKKLPPAKPLVTGQRVIDTMFPIAKGGVAAVPGPFGSGKTVIQHQLAKWAEADIVVYIGCGERGNEMTDVLNEFPELKDPKTGQSLMERTVLIANTSDMPVAAREASIYTGITIAEYFRDMGYSVALMADSTSRWAEALREMSGRLEEMPGEEGYPAYLGSRLAQFYERAGHVICSGKDGREGALTAIGAVSPPGGDISEPVSQATLRIVKVFWGLDANLAYKRHFPAINWLTSYSLYLDSVGGWFDENVAPDWMKLRQKMMTLLQEEAELEEIVKMVGMDALSPGDRLKMEAARSIREDFLHQNSFHEIDTYTSLEKQHNMMRLVLAFYDAGVDALKQGADINDIVKLPVREQIGRYKYTKEDELAAEYEKVTRQLAGEIAELLRKEGL
;
A
#
# COMPACT_ATOMS: atom_id res chain seq x y z
N MET A 1 6.55 16.95 34.99
CA MET A 1 6.89 17.48 33.67
C MET A 1 8.33 17.97 33.70
N SER A 2 9.22 17.30 32.96
CA SER A 2 10.62 17.72 32.84
C SER A 2 10.68 19.00 32.00
N ARG A 3 11.42 20.00 32.50
CA ARG A 3 11.59 21.29 31.84
C ARG A 3 13.08 21.58 31.65
N GLY A 4 13.44 21.88 30.43
CA GLY A 4 14.79 22.25 30.06
C GLY A 4 14.83 23.54 29.26
N THR A 5 16.00 23.84 28.71
CA THR A 5 16.23 25.01 27.87
C THR A 5 17.03 24.62 26.61
N ILE A 6 16.75 25.28 25.52
CA ILE A 6 17.48 25.08 24.24
C ILE A 6 18.95 25.44 24.44
N LYS A 7 19.86 24.53 24.09
CA LYS A 7 21.30 24.72 24.06
C LYS A 7 21.82 25.03 22.68
N LYS A 8 21.35 24.26 21.67
CA LYS A 8 21.82 24.34 20.25
C LYS A 8 20.65 24.07 19.32
N ILE A 9 20.68 24.70 18.15
CA ILE A 9 19.72 24.47 17.06
C ILE A 9 20.51 24.18 15.81
N ALA A 10 20.17 23.07 15.13
CA ALA A 10 20.78 22.63 13.89
C ALA A 10 19.71 22.15 12.90
N GLY A 11 19.02 23.09 12.25
CA GLY A 11 17.86 22.79 11.42
C GLY A 11 16.73 22.16 12.25
N PRO A 12 16.16 21.01 11.86
CA PRO A 12 15.10 20.34 12.61
C PRO A 12 15.57 19.71 13.93
N LEU A 13 16.88 19.66 14.19
CA LEU A 13 17.45 19.13 15.42
C LEU A 13 17.64 20.26 16.44
N VAL A 14 17.07 20.10 17.61
CA VAL A 14 17.25 20.97 18.78
C VAL A 14 17.86 20.16 19.92
N ILE A 15 18.93 20.66 20.52
CA ILE A 15 19.52 20.08 21.73
C ILE A 15 19.08 20.93 22.92
N ALA A 16 18.41 20.28 23.86
CA ALA A 16 17.98 20.90 25.13
C ALA A 16 18.77 20.32 26.30
N ARG A 17 19.07 21.13 27.31
CA ARG A 17 19.70 20.71 28.55
C ARG A 17 18.72 20.81 29.73
N GLY A 18 18.99 20.09 30.80
CA GLY A 18 18.11 20.03 31.96
C GLY A 18 16.97 19.02 31.80
N MET A 19 17.11 18.08 30.88
CA MET A 19 16.08 17.11 30.51
C MET A 19 16.26 15.72 31.16
N ARG A 20 17.02 15.63 32.27
CA ARG A 20 17.38 14.34 32.90
C ARG A 20 16.20 13.42 33.21
N ASP A 21 15.05 13.98 33.57
CA ASP A 21 13.85 13.21 33.95
C ASP A 21 12.91 12.91 32.79
N ALA A 22 13.26 13.29 31.55
CA ALA A 22 12.51 12.98 30.35
C ALA A 22 12.89 11.57 29.84
N ASN A 23 11.99 10.96 29.08
CA ASN A 23 12.23 9.65 28.47
C ASN A 23 12.49 9.79 26.97
N MET A 24 13.20 8.80 26.42
CA MET A 24 13.33 8.67 24.98
C MET A 24 11.95 8.52 24.33
N TYR A 25 11.76 9.21 23.22
CA TYR A 25 10.52 9.28 22.45
C TYR A 25 9.38 10.06 23.12
N ASP A 26 9.64 10.76 24.24
CA ASP A 26 8.66 11.71 24.74
C ASP A 26 8.43 12.85 23.74
N VAL A 27 7.16 13.21 23.55
CA VAL A 27 6.79 14.45 22.88
C VAL A 27 7.17 15.63 23.74
N VAL A 28 7.74 16.65 23.13
CA VAL A 28 8.13 17.89 23.78
C VAL A 28 7.51 19.10 23.10
N ARG A 29 7.33 20.17 23.88
CA ARG A 29 6.98 21.50 23.39
C ARG A 29 8.22 22.37 23.43
N VAL A 30 8.65 22.82 22.26
CA VAL A 30 9.90 23.56 22.09
C VAL A 30 9.58 25.05 21.91
N SER A 31 10.23 25.91 22.71
CA SER A 31 10.10 27.35 22.75
C SER A 31 8.75 27.86 23.26
N ASP A 32 8.63 29.16 23.43
CA ASP A 32 7.37 29.84 23.74
C ASP A 32 6.31 29.69 22.64
N GLN A 33 6.75 29.34 21.42
CA GLN A 33 5.88 29.02 20.30
C GLN A 33 5.26 27.61 20.41
N ARG A 34 5.70 26.79 21.36
CA ARG A 34 5.19 25.44 21.63
C ARG A 34 5.26 24.49 20.44
N LEU A 35 6.35 24.55 19.67
CA LEU A 35 6.55 23.65 18.53
C LEU A 35 6.60 22.20 18.98
N ILE A 36 5.99 21.31 18.21
CA ILE A 36 5.97 19.88 18.51
C ILE A 36 7.32 19.26 18.12
N GLY A 37 7.91 18.52 19.07
CA GLY A 37 9.11 17.73 18.85
C GLY A 37 9.06 16.41 19.58
N GLU A 38 10.03 15.56 19.33
CA GLU A 38 10.20 14.25 19.95
C GLU A 38 11.66 14.05 20.34
N ILE A 39 11.90 13.52 21.53
CA ILE A 39 13.25 13.17 21.99
C ILE A 39 13.69 11.91 21.25
N ILE A 40 14.78 12.01 20.49
CA ILE A 40 15.34 10.89 19.69
C ILE A 40 16.66 10.36 20.26
N GLU A 41 17.30 11.09 21.15
CA GLU A 41 18.52 10.67 21.83
C GLU A 41 18.62 11.38 23.20
N MET A 42 19.15 10.68 24.18
CA MET A 42 19.44 11.23 25.51
C MET A 42 20.90 11.02 25.85
N HIS A 43 21.57 12.07 26.29
CA HIS A 43 22.95 12.02 26.77
C HIS A 43 23.08 12.82 28.07
N GLU A 44 23.19 12.12 29.18
CA GLU A 44 23.19 12.68 30.55
C GLU A 44 21.94 13.53 30.84
N ASP A 45 22.06 14.86 30.87
CA ASP A 45 20.95 15.81 31.06
C ASP A 45 20.54 16.52 29.74
N GLU A 46 21.16 16.14 28.63
CA GLU A 46 20.88 16.70 27.31
C GLU A 46 19.97 15.77 26.51
N ALA A 47 18.97 16.35 25.85
CA ALA A 47 18.08 15.67 24.93
C ALA A 47 18.27 16.21 23.52
N SER A 48 18.50 15.31 22.55
CA SER A 48 18.42 15.63 21.13
C SER A 48 16.97 15.46 20.68
N ILE A 49 16.40 16.53 20.16
CA ILE A 49 14.98 16.64 19.83
C ILE A 49 14.84 16.88 18.33
N GLN A 50 14.11 16.02 17.64
CA GLN A 50 13.65 16.31 16.28
C GLN A 50 12.35 17.13 16.37
N VAL A 51 12.35 18.30 15.73
CA VAL A 51 11.19 19.18 15.72
C VAL A 51 10.40 18.97 14.41
N TYR A 52 9.11 18.77 14.53
CA TYR A 52 8.23 18.47 13.42
C TYR A 52 7.76 19.71 12.64
N GLU A 53 8.17 20.87 13.09
CA GLU A 53 7.82 22.16 12.50
C GLU A 53 9.09 22.97 12.15
N GLU A 54 8.92 24.03 11.40
CA GLU A 54 10.01 24.94 11.04
C GLU A 54 10.64 25.59 12.28
N THR A 55 11.95 25.44 12.43
CA THR A 55 12.71 25.91 13.61
C THR A 55 13.35 27.31 13.45
N SER A 56 13.15 27.94 12.30
CA SER A 56 13.71 29.29 12.04
C SER A 56 13.24 30.29 13.09
N GLY A 57 14.19 31.04 13.65
CA GLY A 57 13.90 32.06 14.66
C GLY A 57 13.89 31.57 16.11
N LEU A 58 14.06 30.27 16.36
CA LEU A 58 14.30 29.75 17.72
C LEU A 58 15.67 30.26 18.23
N ARG A 59 15.78 30.39 19.54
CA ARG A 59 17.00 30.88 20.21
C ARG A 59 17.45 29.99 21.35
N PRO A 60 18.77 29.87 21.59
CA PRO A 60 19.26 29.25 22.81
C PRO A 60 18.68 29.95 24.06
N GLY A 61 18.36 29.16 25.07
CA GLY A 61 17.75 29.63 26.30
C GLY A 61 16.23 29.62 26.34
N GLU A 62 15.55 29.43 25.20
CA GLU A 62 14.09 29.25 25.20
C GLU A 62 13.68 27.93 25.87
N PRO A 63 12.47 27.85 26.45
CA PRO A 63 12.03 26.70 27.22
C PRO A 63 11.76 25.46 26.35
N VAL A 64 11.98 24.28 26.94
CA VAL A 64 11.56 22.99 26.41
C VAL A 64 10.82 22.23 27.48
N GLU A 65 9.63 21.73 27.19
CA GLU A 65 8.78 21.04 28.16
C GLU A 65 8.41 19.65 27.63
N SER A 66 8.73 18.59 28.41
CA SER A 66 8.31 17.22 28.09
C SER A 66 6.83 17.03 28.44
N MET A 67 6.10 16.39 27.53
CA MET A 67 4.71 16.00 27.76
C MET A 67 4.59 14.65 28.47
N GLU A 68 5.69 13.94 28.68
CA GLU A 68 5.78 12.62 29.33
C GLU A 68 4.93 11.53 28.62
N VAL A 69 4.66 11.72 27.35
CA VAL A 69 3.92 10.78 26.51
C VAL A 69 4.64 10.64 25.17
N PRO A 70 4.66 9.45 24.56
CA PRO A 70 5.23 9.25 23.24
C PRO A 70 4.34 9.85 22.14
N LEU A 71 4.92 10.11 20.96
CA LEU A 71 4.15 10.51 19.80
C LEU A 71 3.08 9.46 19.50
N SER A 72 1.82 9.87 19.59
CA SER A 72 0.66 9.01 19.49
C SER A 72 -0.34 9.56 18.49
N VAL A 73 -1.12 8.66 17.89
CA VAL A 73 -2.27 9.00 17.04
C VAL A 73 -3.57 8.85 17.79
N GLU A 74 -4.56 9.65 17.43
CA GLU A 74 -5.93 9.50 17.87
C GLU A 74 -6.65 8.53 16.92
N LEU A 75 -7.26 7.50 17.46
CA LEU A 75 -7.92 6.43 16.73
C LEU A 75 -9.39 6.37 17.13
N GLY A 76 -10.27 6.68 16.20
CA GLY A 76 -11.71 6.73 16.44
C GLY A 76 -12.48 7.18 15.20
N PRO A 77 -13.80 7.41 15.31
CA PRO A 77 -14.61 7.94 14.23
C PRO A 77 -14.13 9.32 13.77
N GLY A 78 -14.06 9.52 12.45
CA GLY A 78 -13.57 10.73 11.83
C GLY A 78 -12.21 10.58 11.12
N LEU A 79 -11.60 9.38 11.17
CA LEU A 79 -10.37 9.07 10.44
C LEU A 79 -10.60 8.98 8.93
N ILE A 80 -11.66 8.30 8.52
CA ILE A 80 -12.00 8.12 7.10
C ILE A 80 -12.38 9.48 6.50
N THR A 81 -12.04 9.68 5.23
CA THR A 81 -12.18 10.94 4.49
C THR A 81 -11.23 12.07 4.93
N SER A 82 -10.44 11.85 5.98
CA SER A 82 -9.53 12.86 6.49
C SER A 82 -8.20 12.87 5.73
N ILE A 83 -7.62 14.08 5.67
CA ILE A 83 -6.31 14.35 5.10
C ILE A 83 -5.44 14.91 6.23
N TYR A 84 -4.45 14.12 6.62
CA TYR A 84 -3.53 14.46 7.71
C TYR A 84 -2.13 14.81 7.19
N ASP A 85 -1.38 15.56 7.99
CA ASP A 85 0.07 15.66 7.82
C ASP A 85 0.80 14.48 8.48
N GLY A 86 2.14 14.52 8.48
CA GLY A 86 2.96 13.42 9.01
C GLY A 86 2.79 13.12 10.50
N ILE A 87 2.23 14.01 11.29
CA ILE A 87 1.95 13.84 12.71
C ILE A 87 0.46 13.88 13.06
N GLN A 88 -0.37 13.53 12.09
CA GLN A 88 -1.82 13.48 12.22
C GLN A 88 -2.50 14.82 12.51
N ARG A 89 -1.97 15.95 12.04
CA ARG A 89 -2.71 17.20 12.07
C ARG A 89 -3.63 17.27 10.85
N PRO A 90 -4.94 17.52 11.01
CA PRO A 90 -5.87 17.62 9.87
C PRO A 90 -5.59 18.90 9.08
N LEU A 91 -5.20 18.74 7.81
CA LEU A 91 -4.76 19.85 6.97
C LEU A 91 -5.86 20.89 6.72
N ASP A 92 -7.09 20.45 6.48
CA ASP A 92 -8.23 21.36 6.25
C ASP A 92 -8.53 22.24 7.45
N ASP A 93 -8.45 21.68 8.66
CA ASP A 93 -8.73 22.43 9.89
C ASP A 93 -7.56 23.35 10.26
N ILE A 94 -6.32 22.96 9.99
CA ILE A 94 -5.16 23.86 10.14
C ILE A 94 -5.30 25.08 9.22
N MET A 95 -5.69 24.88 7.97
CA MET A 95 -5.91 25.98 7.01
C MET A 95 -6.99 26.95 7.49
N LYS A 96 -8.09 26.43 8.04
CA LYS A 96 -9.17 27.28 8.61
C LYS A 96 -8.69 28.10 9.79
N VAL A 97 -7.98 27.49 10.74
CA VAL A 97 -7.45 28.17 11.95
C VAL A 97 -6.34 29.15 11.57
N ALA A 98 -5.47 28.79 10.63
CA ALA A 98 -4.38 29.64 10.18
C ALA A 98 -4.83 30.84 9.34
N GLY A 99 -5.99 30.73 8.69
CA GLY A 99 -6.50 31.74 7.75
C GLY A 99 -5.62 31.95 6.52
N SER A 100 -4.79 30.98 6.18
CA SER A 100 -3.87 31.00 5.04
C SER A 100 -3.59 29.57 4.55
N ASN A 101 -3.17 29.45 3.29
CA ASN A 101 -2.76 28.17 2.71
C ASN A 101 -1.39 27.68 3.21
N ASN A 102 -0.69 28.48 4.01
CA ASN A 102 0.59 28.09 4.60
C ASN A 102 0.38 27.54 6.01
N LEU A 103 1.05 26.44 6.32
CA LEU A 103 1.07 25.86 7.67
C LEU A 103 1.72 26.84 8.64
N LYS A 104 0.95 27.35 9.60
CA LYS A 104 1.49 28.16 10.70
C LYS A 104 2.06 27.27 11.80
N ARG A 105 3.17 27.73 12.36
CA ARG A 105 3.85 27.06 13.49
C ARG A 105 3.05 27.16 14.77
N GLY A 106 3.15 26.13 15.61
CA GLY A 106 2.52 26.11 16.93
C GLY A 106 0.99 26.00 16.90
N VAL A 107 0.38 25.72 15.77
CA VAL A 107 -1.07 25.52 15.67
C VAL A 107 -1.42 24.15 16.22
N GLU A 108 -2.22 24.13 17.27
CA GLU A 108 -2.78 22.91 17.86
C GLU A 108 -4.22 22.71 17.37
N VAL A 109 -4.43 21.64 16.61
CA VAL A 109 -5.75 21.21 16.17
C VAL A 109 -5.88 19.72 16.50
N PRO A 110 -6.97 19.30 17.17
CA PRO A 110 -7.18 17.89 17.45
C PRO A 110 -7.31 17.09 16.15
N ALA A 111 -6.75 15.88 16.13
CA ALA A 111 -6.78 15.02 14.96
C ALA A 111 -8.19 14.58 14.59
N LEU A 112 -9.01 14.25 15.57
CA LEU A 112 -10.42 13.96 15.43
C LEU A 112 -11.25 15.18 15.87
N LYS A 113 -12.33 15.50 15.13
CA LYS A 113 -13.21 16.62 15.46
C LYS A 113 -13.90 16.38 16.81
N ARG A 114 -13.83 17.36 17.71
CA ARG A 114 -14.41 17.29 19.04
C ARG A 114 -15.88 17.71 19.10
N ASP A 115 -16.34 18.44 18.11
CA ASP A 115 -17.71 18.96 18.02
C ASP A 115 -18.67 18.06 17.24
N GLN A 116 -18.12 17.07 16.49
CA GLN A 116 -18.91 16.14 15.71
C GLN A 116 -19.49 15.03 16.59
N LYS A 117 -20.79 14.80 16.47
CA LYS A 117 -21.46 13.70 17.16
C LYS A 117 -21.62 12.49 16.26
N TRP A 118 -21.43 11.32 16.88
CA TRP A 118 -21.53 10.03 16.24
C TRP A 118 -22.57 9.18 16.95
N ASN A 119 -23.40 8.46 16.20
CA ASN A 119 -24.39 7.55 16.76
C ASN A 119 -23.72 6.23 17.17
N PHE A 120 -23.56 6.04 18.48
CA PHE A 120 -22.97 4.84 19.06
C PHE A 120 -24.06 3.81 19.40
N VAL A 121 -23.95 2.62 18.81
CA VAL A 121 -24.85 1.48 19.05
C VAL A 121 -24.08 0.44 19.84
N PRO A 122 -24.39 0.22 21.13
CA PRO A 122 -23.70 -0.76 21.95
C PRO A 122 -24.03 -2.18 21.51
N THR A 123 -23.03 -3.06 21.55
CA THR A 123 -23.16 -4.50 21.32
C THR A 123 -22.78 -5.33 22.54
N ALA A 124 -21.91 -4.81 23.40
CA ALA A 124 -21.56 -5.43 24.67
C ALA A 124 -22.65 -5.17 25.74
N LYS A 125 -22.72 -6.07 26.73
CA LYS A 125 -23.72 -6.02 27.80
C LYS A 125 -23.08 -5.74 29.14
N VAL A 126 -23.78 -4.99 29.99
CA VAL A 126 -23.36 -4.75 31.39
C VAL A 126 -23.16 -6.09 32.10
N GLY A 127 -22.08 -6.20 32.87
CA GLY A 127 -21.68 -7.43 33.57
C GLY A 127 -20.79 -8.36 32.75
N GLU A 128 -20.58 -8.09 31.47
CA GLU A 128 -19.70 -8.89 30.61
C GLU A 128 -18.22 -8.61 30.96
N GLU A 129 -17.43 -9.68 31.04
CA GLU A 129 -15.98 -9.54 31.14
C GLU A 129 -15.39 -9.23 29.77
N LEU A 130 -14.66 -8.14 29.65
CA LEU A 130 -14.03 -7.66 28.42
C LEU A 130 -12.52 -7.61 28.55
N GLU A 131 -11.85 -7.87 27.45
CA GLU A 131 -10.40 -7.73 27.31
C GLU A 131 -10.05 -6.79 26.14
N GLY A 132 -8.80 -6.37 26.06
CA GLY A 132 -8.32 -5.50 24.98
C GLY A 132 -8.65 -6.06 23.59
N GLY A 133 -9.29 -5.24 22.78
CA GLY A 133 -9.78 -5.62 21.44
C GLY A 133 -11.20 -6.12 21.36
N ASP A 134 -11.87 -6.42 22.49
CA ASP A 134 -13.30 -6.74 22.49
C ASP A 134 -14.13 -5.53 22.03
N VAL A 135 -15.18 -5.79 21.26
CA VAL A 135 -16.03 -4.74 20.69
C VAL A 135 -17.05 -4.27 21.71
N LEU A 136 -17.06 -2.98 22.01
CA LEU A 136 -18.08 -2.34 22.87
C LEU A 136 -19.35 -2.04 22.10
N GLY A 137 -19.22 -1.60 20.88
CA GLY A 137 -20.31 -1.20 20.01
C GLY A 137 -19.80 -0.73 18.66
N THR A 138 -20.68 -0.16 17.86
CA THR A 138 -20.40 0.28 16.51
C THR A 138 -20.82 1.73 16.27
N VAL A 139 -20.11 2.38 15.34
CA VAL A 139 -20.44 3.71 14.80
C VAL A 139 -20.39 3.63 13.29
N GLN A 140 -21.47 4.00 12.62
CA GLN A 140 -21.48 4.14 11.17
C GLN A 140 -20.74 5.44 10.79
N GLU A 141 -19.51 5.33 10.34
CA GLU A 141 -18.66 6.48 10.03
C GLU A 141 -18.96 7.03 8.63
N THR A 142 -18.96 6.14 7.62
CA THR A 142 -19.34 6.47 6.25
C THR A 142 -20.38 5.47 5.74
N ILE A 143 -20.87 5.65 4.52
CA ILE A 143 -21.83 4.70 3.91
C ILE A 143 -21.25 3.29 3.85
N VAL A 144 -19.93 3.16 3.66
CA VAL A 144 -19.24 1.88 3.44
C VAL A 144 -18.45 1.39 4.65
N VAL A 145 -18.17 2.25 5.63
CA VAL A 145 -17.31 1.92 6.78
C VAL A 145 -18.08 2.03 8.09
N THR A 146 -18.16 0.92 8.80
CA THR A 146 -18.68 0.83 10.17
C THR A 146 -17.50 0.67 11.11
N GLN A 147 -17.24 1.65 11.98
CA GLN A 147 -16.24 1.52 13.02
C GLN A 147 -16.72 0.62 14.15
N LYS A 148 -15.85 -0.30 14.55
CA LYS A 148 -16.01 -1.05 15.79
C LYS A 148 -15.25 -0.32 16.89
N ILE A 149 -15.97 0.11 17.91
CA ILE A 149 -15.38 0.74 19.09
C ILE A 149 -14.92 -0.38 20.02
N MET A 150 -13.62 -0.46 20.22
CA MET A 150 -12.96 -1.57 20.91
C MET A 150 -12.42 -1.13 22.26
N VAL A 151 -12.35 -2.07 23.19
CA VAL A 151 -11.58 -1.88 24.43
C VAL A 151 -10.12 -1.65 24.07
N PRO A 152 -9.47 -0.60 24.62
CA PRO A 152 -8.06 -0.34 24.36
C PRO A 152 -7.17 -1.55 24.67
N PRO A 153 -6.10 -1.77 23.91
CA PRO A 153 -5.15 -2.84 24.19
C PRO A 153 -4.60 -2.76 25.63
N ASN A 154 -4.28 -3.91 26.21
CA ASN A 154 -3.78 -4.06 27.59
C ASN A 154 -4.77 -3.66 28.70
N MET A 155 -6.05 -3.52 28.39
CA MET A 155 -7.09 -3.26 29.36
C MET A 155 -7.99 -4.49 29.50
N LYS A 156 -8.34 -4.83 30.73
CA LYS A 156 -9.24 -5.96 31.05
C LYS A 156 -10.10 -5.60 32.26
N GLY A 157 -11.37 -5.95 32.20
CA GLY A 157 -12.30 -5.73 33.31
C GLY A 157 -13.72 -6.13 33.00
N THR A 158 -14.63 -5.83 33.94
CA THR A 158 -16.06 -6.09 33.78
C THR A 158 -16.77 -4.82 33.36
N LEU A 159 -17.63 -4.90 32.36
CA LEU A 159 -18.39 -3.75 31.88
C LEU A 159 -19.43 -3.34 32.93
N LYS A 160 -19.23 -2.15 33.51
CA LYS A 160 -20.07 -1.60 34.57
C LYS A 160 -21.23 -0.79 34.00
N GLU A 161 -20.97 0.00 32.98
CA GLU A 161 -21.95 0.87 32.35
C GLU A 161 -21.64 0.97 30.84
N ILE A 162 -22.67 1.02 30.02
CA ILE A 162 -22.57 1.33 28.59
C ILE A 162 -23.79 2.16 28.18
N LYS A 163 -23.54 3.20 27.38
CA LYS A 163 -24.55 4.15 26.91
C LYS A 163 -24.87 3.92 25.43
N SER A 164 -26.01 4.37 25.00
CA SER A 164 -26.43 4.38 23.60
C SER A 164 -26.87 5.79 23.20
N GLY A 165 -26.61 6.20 21.99
CA GLY A 165 -27.03 7.50 21.47
C GLY A 165 -25.91 8.24 20.74
N GLU A 166 -26.05 9.54 20.66
CA GLU A 166 -25.09 10.41 19.99
C GLU A 166 -24.06 10.96 20.97
N PHE A 167 -22.78 10.75 20.65
CA PHE A 167 -21.65 11.18 21.46
C PHE A 167 -20.55 11.78 20.58
N THR A 168 -19.81 12.73 21.16
CA THR A 168 -18.51 13.15 20.60
C THR A 168 -17.43 12.12 20.95
N VAL A 169 -16.25 12.24 20.32
CA VAL A 169 -15.18 11.24 20.51
C VAL A 169 -14.57 11.23 21.91
N ASP A 170 -14.73 12.28 22.69
CA ASP A 170 -14.21 12.41 24.07
C ASP A 170 -15.27 12.23 25.16
N GLU A 171 -16.55 12.11 24.80
CA GLU A 171 -17.57 11.77 25.78
C GLU A 171 -17.50 10.30 26.21
N THR A 172 -17.67 10.03 27.49
CA THR A 172 -17.67 8.66 28.04
C THR A 172 -18.89 7.88 27.56
N VAL A 173 -18.64 6.76 26.89
CA VAL A 173 -19.68 5.85 26.37
C VAL A 173 -19.80 4.56 27.17
N ALA A 174 -18.76 4.18 27.90
CA ALA A 174 -18.73 2.99 28.73
C ALA A 174 -17.82 3.17 29.94
N VAL A 175 -18.05 2.40 30.99
CA VAL A 175 -17.19 2.33 32.17
C VAL A 175 -16.81 0.87 32.39
N LEU A 176 -15.52 0.59 32.45
CA LEU A 176 -14.94 -0.71 32.69
C LEU A 176 -14.35 -0.77 34.10
N SER A 177 -14.82 -1.70 34.91
CA SER A 177 -14.25 -1.96 36.22
C SER A 177 -13.04 -2.86 36.10
N THR A 178 -11.86 -2.30 36.35
CA THR A 178 -10.58 -3.01 36.23
C THR A 178 -9.95 -3.26 37.61
N ALA A 179 -8.90 -4.06 37.68
CA ALA A 179 -8.15 -4.29 38.90
C ALA A 179 -7.56 -3.00 39.53
N ASN A 180 -7.39 -1.96 38.71
CA ASN A 180 -6.84 -0.65 39.12
C ASN A 180 -7.94 0.43 39.28
N GLY A 181 -9.21 0.03 39.43
CA GLY A 181 -10.34 0.93 39.53
C GLY A 181 -11.13 1.08 38.24
N ASP A 182 -12.20 1.87 38.31
CA ASP A 182 -13.05 2.14 37.16
C ASP A 182 -12.34 3.00 36.12
N LYS A 183 -12.44 2.59 34.85
CA LYS A 183 -11.91 3.29 33.69
C LYS A 183 -13.04 3.71 32.77
N GLU A 184 -13.08 4.99 32.47
CA GLU A 184 -13.99 5.55 31.48
C GLU A 184 -13.44 5.31 30.07
N LEU A 185 -14.31 4.82 29.17
CA LEU A 185 -14.00 4.56 27.78
C LEU A 185 -14.80 5.52 26.90
N THR A 186 -14.12 6.04 25.88
CA THR A 186 -14.68 6.96 24.90
C THR A 186 -14.69 6.32 23.51
N LEU A 187 -15.19 7.03 22.50
CA LEU A 187 -15.16 6.54 21.12
C LEU A 187 -13.76 6.54 20.50
N MET A 188 -12.78 7.18 21.14
CA MET A 188 -11.41 7.21 20.64
C MET A 188 -10.42 6.61 21.64
N GLN A 189 -9.27 6.22 21.11
CA GLN A 189 -8.12 5.79 21.88
C GLN A 189 -6.85 6.39 21.30
N HIS A 190 -5.79 6.48 22.14
CA HIS A 190 -4.47 6.90 21.71
C HIS A 190 -3.54 5.69 21.59
N TRP A 191 -2.67 5.71 20.58
CA TRP A 191 -1.67 4.67 20.41
C TRP A 191 -0.33 5.25 19.95
N PRO A 192 0.79 4.84 20.55
CA PRO A 192 2.12 5.29 20.15
C PRO A 192 2.45 4.80 18.74
N VAL A 193 2.86 5.72 17.84
CA VAL A 193 3.07 5.40 16.43
C VAL A 193 4.24 4.46 16.17
N ARG A 194 5.27 4.49 17.03
CA ARG A 194 6.46 3.65 16.88
C ARG A 194 6.27 2.22 17.38
N ARG A 195 5.14 1.94 17.99
CA ARG A 195 4.80 0.62 18.54
C ARG A 195 3.70 -0.03 17.72
N GLY A 196 3.95 -1.24 17.19
CA GLY A 196 2.92 -2.03 16.51
C GLY A 196 1.75 -2.36 17.44
N ARG A 197 0.53 -2.36 16.89
CA ARG A 197 -0.65 -2.74 17.66
C ARG A 197 -0.70 -4.26 17.84
N PRO A 198 -1.13 -4.75 19.02
CA PRO A 198 -1.11 -6.17 19.32
C PRO A 198 -2.20 -6.94 18.54
N TYR A 199 -1.92 -8.20 18.32
CA TYR A 199 -2.83 -9.20 17.74
C TYR A 199 -2.63 -10.54 18.45
N LYS A 200 -3.58 -11.46 18.34
CA LYS A 200 -3.45 -12.77 18.98
C LYS A 200 -2.47 -13.68 18.24
N LYS A 201 -2.60 -13.78 16.93
CA LYS A 201 -1.80 -14.68 16.11
C LYS A 201 -1.68 -14.15 14.68
N LYS A 202 -0.50 -14.23 14.11
CA LYS A 202 -0.26 -13.99 12.70
C LYS A 202 -0.54 -15.28 11.93
N LEU A 203 -1.35 -15.17 10.88
CA LEU A 203 -1.70 -16.29 10.02
C LEU A 203 -0.73 -16.35 8.83
N PRO A 204 -0.48 -17.55 8.28
CA PRO A 204 0.29 -17.67 7.05
C PRO A 204 -0.48 -17.04 5.88
N PRO A 205 0.21 -16.44 4.91
CA PRO A 205 -0.42 -15.88 3.73
C PRO A 205 -0.96 -17.00 2.84
N ALA A 206 -2.28 -17.15 2.76
CA ALA A 206 -2.93 -18.24 2.03
C ALA A 206 -3.89 -17.76 0.95
N LYS A 207 -4.31 -16.49 1.00
CA LYS A 207 -5.27 -15.91 0.05
C LYS A 207 -4.62 -14.75 -0.69
N PRO A 208 -4.80 -14.62 -2.01
CA PRO A 208 -4.32 -13.46 -2.75
C PRO A 208 -5.14 -12.22 -2.43
N LEU A 209 -4.52 -11.06 -2.51
CA LEU A 209 -5.21 -9.79 -2.66
C LEU A 209 -5.49 -9.59 -4.15
N VAL A 210 -6.72 -9.79 -4.58
CA VAL A 210 -7.11 -9.63 -5.98
C VAL A 210 -7.14 -8.15 -6.33
N THR A 211 -6.49 -7.78 -7.42
CA THR A 211 -6.30 -6.38 -7.82
C THR A 211 -6.99 -6.00 -9.13
N GLY A 212 -7.41 -6.98 -9.92
CA GLY A 212 -7.95 -6.74 -11.25
C GLY A 212 -6.88 -6.32 -12.29
N GLN A 213 -5.61 -6.28 -11.88
CA GLN A 213 -4.48 -6.01 -12.75
C GLN A 213 -3.85 -7.34 -13.19
N ARG A 214 -3.90 -7.63 -14.48
CA ARG A 214 -3.49 -8.95 -15.04
C ARG A 214 -2.05 -9.31 -14.69
N VAL A 215 -1.12 -8.37 -14.85
CA VAL A 215 0.29 -8.61 -14.55
C VAL A 215 0.52 -8.93 -13.07
N ILE A 216 -0.29 -8.39 -12.17
CA ILE A 216 -0.20 -8.64 -10.74
C ILE A 216 -0.88 -9.96 -10.41
N ASP A 217 -2.17 -10.07 -10.66
CA ASP A 217 -2.96 -11.23 -10.22
C ASP A 217 -2.47 -12.54 -10.82
N THR A 218 -2.07 -12.53 -12.10
CA THR A 218 -1.62 -13.72 -12.81
C THR A 218 -0.13 -13.98 -12.65
N MET A 219 0.71 -12.97 -12.87
CA MET A 219 2.16 -13.18 -12.94
C MET A 219 2.84 -13.06 -11.57
N PHE A 220 2.52 -12.00 -10.81
CA PHE A 220 3.21 -11.64 -9.56
C PHE A 220 2.22 -11.31 -8.44
N PRO A 221 1.41 -12.28 -8.00
CA PRO A 221 0.37 -12.03 -7.01
C PRO A 221 0.95 -11.63 -5.65
N ILE A 222 0.22 -10.76 -4.97
CA ILE A 222 0.46 -10.44 -3.57
C ILE A 222 -0.58 -11.15 -2.70
N ALA A 223 -0.14 -11.68 -1.57
CA ALA A 223 -1.05 -12.26 -0.60
C ALA A 223 -1.76 -11.16 0.21
N LYS A 224 -2.98 -11.43 0.63
CA LYS A 224 -3.69 -10.60 1.59
C LYS A 224 -2.92 -10.58 2.92
N GLY A 225 -2.54 -9.40 3.39
CA GLY A 225 -1.60 -9.24 4.49
C GLY A 225 -0.12 -9.38 4.10
N GLY A 226 0.19 -9.37 2.82
CA GLY A 226 1.55 -9.47 2.30
C GLY A 226 2.28 -8.12 2.19
N VAL A 227 3.51 -8.18 1.71
CA VAL A 227 4.39 -7.02 1.51
C VAL A 227 4.95 -6.99 0.10
N ALA A 228 4.86 -5.85 -0.55
CA ALA A 228 5.36 -5.63 -1.90
C ALA A 228 6.15 -4.33 -2.01
N ALA A 229 7.09 -4.30 -2.93
CA ALA A 229 7.77 -3.09 -3.36
C ALA A 229 7.50 -2.80 -4.84
N VAL A 230 7.36 -1.52 -5.17
CA VAL A 230 7.21 -1.01 -6.52
C VAL A 230 8.38 -0.07 -6.80
N PRO A 231 9.56 -0.59 -7.11
CA PRO A 231 10.69 0.24 -7.48
C PRO A 231 10.61 0.65 -8.95
N GLY A 232 11.00 1.88 -9.23
CA GLY A 232 11.09 2.35 -10.59
C GLY A 232 11.53 3.81 -10.70
N PRO A 233 12.11 4.18 -11.86
CA PRO A 233 12.51 5.54 -12.11
C PRO A 233 11.33 6.50 -12.16
N PHE A 234 11.61 7.79 -12.14
CA PHE A 234 10.60 8.83 -12.34
C PHE A 234 9.88 8.65 -13.70
N GLY A 235 8.57 8.84 -13.70
CA GLY A 235 7.75 8.72 -14.92
C GLY A 235 7.46 7.28 -15.37
N SER A 236 7.83 6.27 -14.61
CA SER A 236 7.56 4.86 -14.92
C SER A 236 6.14 4.38 -14.55
N GLY A 237 5.31 5.27 -13.98
CA GLY A 237 3.93 4.97 -13.63
C GLY A 237 3.71 4.41 -12.22
N LYS A 238 4.63 4.63 -11.26
CA LYS A 238 4.47 4.21 -9.86
C LYS A 238 3.16 4.67 -9.24
N THR A 239 2.87 5.95 -9.35
CA THR A 239 1.66 6.56 -8.79
C THR A 239 0.39 5.98 -9.44
N VAL A 240 0.41 5.78 -10.77
CA VAL A 240 -0.74 5.19 -11.49
C VAL A 240 -1.03 3.78 -10.99
N ILE A 241 -0.01 2.95 -10.79
CA ILE A 241 -0.19 1.59 -10.25
C ILE A 241 -0.80 1.64 -8.85
N GLN A 242 -0.30 2.52 -7.98
CA GLN A 242 -0.83 2.66 -6.62
C GLN A 242 -2.28 3.14 -6.61
N HIS A 243 -2.64 4.08 -7.50
CA HIS A 243 -4.03 4.52 -7.67
C HIS A 243 -4.93 3.38 -8.17
N GLN A 244 -4.47 2.58 -9.12
CA GLN A 244 -5.21 1.40 -9.59
C GLN A 244 -5.41 0.37 -8.49
N LEU A 245 -4.39 0.12 -7.68
CA LEU A 245 -4.50 -0.77 -6.52
C LEU A 245 -5.47 -0.21 -5.47
N ALA A 246 -5.40 1.09 -5.17
CA ALA A 246 -6.32 1.73 -4.25
C ALA A 246 -7.78 1.61 -4.71
N LYS A 247 -8.03 1.78 -6.01
CA LYS A 247 -9.36 1.73 -6.60
C LYS A 247 -9.94 0.32 -6.70
N TRP A 248 -9.13 -0.65 -7.15
CA TRP A 248 -9.62 -1.95 -7.61
C TRP A 248 -9.29 -3.12 -6.68
N ALA A 249 -8.25 -3.01 -5.85
CA ALA A 249 -7.89 -4.10 -4.95
C ALA A 249 -9.04 -4.48 -4.01
N GLU A 250 -9.15 -5.76 -3.69
CA GLU A 250 -10.11 -6.28 -2.72
C GLU A 250 -9.76 -5.90 -1.28
N ALA A 251 -9.59 -4.61 -1.03
CA ALA A 251 -9.38 -4.02 0.27
C ALA A 251 -10.63 -3.24 0.71
N ASP A 252 -10.95 -3.33 1.99
CA ASP A 252 -12.08 -2.60 2.56
C ASP A 252 -11.71 -1.15 2.85
N ILE A 253 -10.48 -0.94 3.31
CA ILE A 253 -9.92 0.36 3.70
C ILE A 253 -8.60 0.57 2.96
N VAL A 254 -8.39 1.81 2.52
CA VAL A 254 -7.14 2.26 1.91
C VAL A 254 -6.51 3.32 2.79
N VAL A 255 -5.23 3.16 3.12
CA VAL A 255 -4.40 4.19 3.75
C VAL A 255 -3.30 4.56 2.75
N TYR A 256 -3.31 5.79 2.29
CA TYR A 256 -2.31 6.30 1.36
C TYR A 256 -1.39 7.29 2.06
N ILE A 257 -0.09 7.03 2.02
CA ILE A 257 0.95 7.87 2.62
C ILE A 257 1.77 8.48 1.50
N GLY A 258 1.58 9.79 1.27
CA GLY A 258 2.49 10.58 0.45
C GLY A 258 3.65 11.05 1.33
N CYS A 259 4.78 10.36 1.23
CA CYS A 259 5.96 10.63 2.05
C CYS A 259 7.04 11.34 1.23
N GLY A 260 7.15 12.64 1.40
CA GLY A 260 8.17 13.46 0.75
C GLY A 260 7.99 13.63 -0.76
N GLU A 261 6.79 13.40 -1.26
CA GLU A 261 6.48 13.59 -2.67
C GLU A 261 6.39 15.08 -3.04
N ARG A 262 6.49 15.35 -4.32
CA ARG A 262 6.38 16.74 -4.82
C ARG A 262 4.98 17.28 -4.58
N GLY A 263 4.90 18.57 -4.28
CA GLY A 263 3.62 19.22 -4.00
C GLY A 263 2.59 19.07 -5.13
N ASN A 264 3.01 19.13 -6.40
CA ASN A 264 2.12 18.91 -7.54
C ASN A 264 1.58 17.46 -7.61
N GLU A 265 2.43 16.45 -7.41
CA GLU A 265 2.02 15.03 -7.39
C GLU A 265 1.04 14.76 -6.25
N MET A 266 1.30 15.35 -5.08
CA MET A 266 0.40 15.22 -3.94
C MET A 266 -0.92 15.95 -4.17
N THR A 267 -0.90 17.11 -4.84
CA THR A 267 -2.11 17.84 -5.24
C THR A 267 -2.95 17.01 -6.21
N ASP A 268 -2.32 16.32 -7.14
CA ASP A 268 -3.03 15.42 -8.06
C ASP A 268 -3.73 14.30 -7.28
N VAL A 269 -3.06 13.66 -6.33
CA VAL A 269 -3.68 12.65 -5.44
C VAL A 269 -4.87 13.23 -4.68
N LEU A 270 -4.71 14.40 -4.07
CA LEU A 270 -5.75 15.05 -3.27
C LEU A 270 -6.97 15.47 -4.10
N ASN A 271 -6.78 15.77 -5.37
CA ASN A 271 -7.87 16.10 -6.30
C ASN A 271 -8.52 14.86 -6.91
N GLU A 272 -7.72 13.86 -7.27
CA GLU A 272 -8.21 12.65 -7.96
C GLU A 272 -8.97 11.71 -7.02
N PHE A 273 -8.48 11.46 -5.81
CA PHE A 273 -9.11 10.49 -4.91
C PHE A 273 -10.58 10.79 -4.56
N PRO A 274 -10.98 12.05 -4.32
CA PRO A 274 -12.40 12.38 -4.12
C PRO A 274 -13.27 12.17 -5.36
N GLU A 275 -12.69 12.31 -6.57
CA GLU A 275 -13.40 12.12 -7.84
C GLU A 275 -13.47 10.66 -8.28
N LEU A 276 -12.52 9.83 -7.85
CA LEU A 276 -12.52 8.40 -8.12
C LEU A 276 -13.73 7.75 -7.43
N LYS A 277 -14.47 6.95 -8.20
CA LYS A 277 -15.58 6.16 -7.67
C LYS A 277 -15.13 4.77 -7.32
N ASP A 278 -15.54 4.32 -6.14
CA ASP A 278 -15.41 2.93 -5.75
C ASP A 278 -16.29 2.06 -6.65
N PRO A 279 -15.70 1.13 -7.42
CA PRO A 279 -16.47 0.30 -8.35
C PRO A 279 -17.51 -0.60 -7.70
N LYS A 280 -17.35 -0.92 -6.40
CA LYS A 280 -18.29 -1.77 -5.66
C LYS A 280 -19.52 -1.02 -5.18
N THR A 281 -19.35 0.23 -4.78
CA THR A 281 -20.41 1.02 -4.13
C THR A 281 -20.90 2.18 -4.97
N GLY A 282 -20.14 2.60 -5.98
CA GLY A 282 -20.41 3.81 -6.78
C GLY A 282 -20.16 5.12 -6.03
N GLN A 283 -19.75 5.06 -4.75
CA GLN A 283 -19.44 6.21 -3.93
C GLN A 283 -17.99 6.69 -4.20
N SER A 284 -17.64 7.88 -3.68
CA SER A 284 -16.25 8.34 -3.73
C SER A 284 -15.31 7.36 -3.03
N LEU A 285 -14.12 7.15 -3.61
CA LEU A 285 -13.08 6.34 -2.99
C LEU A 285 -12.68 6.88 -1.61
N MET A 286 -12.81 8.19 -1.38
CA MET A 286 -12.57 8.81 -0.08
C MET A 286 -13.44 8.27 1.05
N GLU A 287 -14.63 7.73 0.75
CA GLU A 287 -15.53 7.12 1.76
C GLU A 287 -14.92 5.89 2.46
N ARG A 288 -13.80 5.38 1.97
CA ARG A 288 -13.03 4.28 2.58
C ARG A 288 -11.52 4.54 2.64
N THR A 289 -11.09 5.79 2.51
CA THR A 289 -9.69 6.17 2.41
C THR A 289 -9.28 7.15 3.51
N VAL A 290 -8.05 6.96 4.01
CA VAL A 290 -7.33 7.92 4.85
C VAL A 290 -6.08 8.37 4.08
N LEU A 291 -5.87 9.67 3.95
CA LEU A 291 -4.71 10.25 3.30
C LEU A 291 -3.76 10.88 4.33
N ILE A 292 -2.48 10.52 4.23
CA ILE A 292 -1.39 11.18 4.96
C ILE A 292 -0.55 11.92 3.92
N ALA A 293 -0.53 13.23 3.99
CA ALA A 293 0.16 14.07 3.02
C ALA A 293 1.35 14.78 3.69
N ASN A 294 2.56 14.35 3.34
CA ASN A 294 3.79 15.04 3.68
C ASN A 294 4.56 15.34 2.40
N THR A 295 4.57 16.61 1.99
CA THR A 295 5.27 17.04 0.78
C THR A 295 6.77 17.28 1.03
N SER A 296 7.55 17.37 -0.05
CA SER A 296 9.00 17.51 0.03
C SER A 296 9.49 18.82 0.67
N ASP A 297 8.64 19.84 0.72
CA ASP A 297 8.87 21.13 1.36
C ASP A 297 8.47 21.18 2.85
N MET A 298 7.79 20.15 3.35
CA MET A 298 7.46 20.02 4.76
C MET A 298 8.67 19.56 5.58
N PRO A 299 8.67 19.78 6.91
CA PRO A 299 9.80 19.41 7.77
C PRO A 299 10.19 17.93 7.70
N VAL A 300 11.49 17.66 7.71
CA VAL A 300 12.07 16.31 7.56
C VAL A 300 11.61 15.36 8.66
N ALA A 301 11.51 15.84 9.89
CA ALA A 301 11.05 15.03 11.02
C ALA A 301 9.60 14.56 10.84
N ALA A 302 8.72 15.42 10.32
CA ALA A 302 7.35 15.05 10.00
C ALA A 302 7.28 14.01 8.87
N ARG A 303 8.20 14.10 7.91
CA ARG A 303 8.34 13.07 6.86
C ARG A 303 8.71 11.71 7.46
N GLU A 304 9.65 11.67 8.38
CA GLU A 304 10.03 10.44 9.07
C GLU A 304 8.85 9.86 9.85
N ALA A 305 8.08 10.68 10.56
CA ALA A 305 6.93 10.25 11.33
C ALA A 305 5.74 9.76 10.48
N SER A 306 5.57 10.27 9.26
CA SER A 306 4.40 10.00 8.40
C SER A 306 4.16 8.52 8.16
N ILE A 307 5.21 7.75 7.98
CA ILE A 307 5.16 6.30 7.76
C ILE A 307 4.56 5.59 8.99
N TYR A 308 4.98 5.95 10.17
CA TYR A 308 4.47 5.37 11.42
C TYR A 308 3.04 5.79 11.71
N THR A 309 2.69 7.03 11.45
CA THR A 309 1.32 7.55 11.57
C THR A 309 0.36 6.76 10.68
N GLY A 310 0.70 6.59 9.40
CA GLY A 310 -0.14 5.88 8.46
C GLY A 310 -0.31 4.41 8.79
N ILE A 311 0.77 3.70 9.15
CA ILE A 311 0.68 2.27 9.45
C ILE A 311 -0.06 1.99 10.77
N THR A 312 0.02 2.90 11.73
CA THR A 312 -0.74 2.77 12.99
C THR A 312 -2.24 2.90 12.74
N ILE A 313 -2.65 3.86 11.92
CA ILE A 313 -4.06 4.01 11.51
C ILE A 313 -4.52 2.76 10.75
N ALA A 314 -3.70 2.24 9.84
CA ALA A 314 -4.00 1.01 9.11
C ALA A 314 -4.17 -0.20 10.04
N GLU A 315 -3.31 -0.35 11.05
CA GLU A 315 -3.43 -1.40 12.06
C GLU A 315 -4.72 -1.28 12.89
N TYR A 316 -5.17 -0.07 13.17
CA TYR A 316 -6.42 0.15 13.90
C TYR A 316 -7.63 -0.39 13.11
N PHE A 317 -7.70 -0.14 11.81
CA PHE A 317 -8.76 -0.70 10.96
C PHE A 317 -8.61 -2.21 10.76
N ARG A 318 -7.37 -2.72 10.67
CA ARG A 318 -7.10 -4.17 10.69
C ARG A 318 -7.69 -4.82 11.95
N ASP A 319 -7.53 -4.21 13.10
CA ASP A 319 -8.02 -4.71 14.37
C ASP A 319 -9.55 -4.83 14.44
N MET A 320 -10.26 -4.08 13.61
CA MET A 320 -11.71 -4.21 13.43
C MET A 320 -12.12 -5.41 12.56
N GLY A 321 -11.15 -6.09 11.92
CA GLY A 321 -11.40 -7.19 11.00
C GLY A 321 -11.45 -6.79 9.54
N TYR A 322 -11.09 -5.55 9.19
CA TYR A 322 -11.01 -5.10 7.80
C TYR A 322 -9.73 -5.60 7.10
N SER A 323 -9.84 -5.73 5.79
CA SER A 323 -8.68 -5.87 4.91
C SER A 323 -8.23 -4.47 4.51
N VAL A 324 -7.05 -4.08 4.99
CA VAL A 324 -6.48 -2.74 4.75
C VAL A 324 -5.36 -2.85 3.73
N ALA A 325 -5.39 -2.00 2.72
CA ALA A 325 -4.27 -1.78 1.81
C ALA A 325 -3.58 -0.46 2.17
N LEU A 326 -2.30 -0.53 2.50
CA LEU A 326 -1.48 0.63 2.78
C LEU A 326 -0.50 0.83 1.62
N MET A 327 -0.54 2.02 1.02
CA MET A 327 0.40 2.45 0.00
C MET A 327 1.30 3.56 0.57
N ALA A 328 2.60 3.39 0.46
CA ALA A 328 3.59 4.39 0.85
C ALA A 328 4.34 4.89 -0.39
N ASP A 329 4.20 6.15 -0.71
CA ASP A 329 4.87 6.79 -1.83
C ASP A 329 5.68 8.01 -1.33
N SER A 330 6.99 7.93 -1.14
CA SER A 330 7.82 6.73 -1.34
C SER A 330 8.66 6.45 -0.10
N THR A 331 9.01 5.20 0.08
CA THR A 331 9.90 4.80 1.18
C THR A 331 11.33 5.30 1.00
N SER A 332 11.74 5.62 -0.22
CA SER A 332 13.03 6.28 -0.51
C SER A 332 13.13 7.66 0.15
N ARG A 333 12.04 8.43 0.14
CA ARG A 333 12.00 9.75 0.79
C ARG A 333 12.00 9.66 2.31
N TRP A 334 11.40 8.61 2.84
CA TRP A 334 11.53 8.28 4.25
C TRP A 334 12.96 7.93 4.64
N ALA A 335 13.65 7.11 3.84
CA ALA A 335 15.05 6.79 4.06
C ALA A 335 15.97 8.03 3.97
N GLU A 336 15.70 8.94 3.04
CA GLU A 336 16.39 10.23 2.98
C GLU A 336 16.21 11.06 4.25
N ALA A 337 15.01 11.05 4.84
CA ALA A 337 14.75 11.71 6.12
C ALA A 337 15.58 11.07 7.25
N LEU A 338 15.67 9.75 7.30
CA LEU A 338 16.52 9.04 8.25
C LEU A 338 17.99 9.41 8.07
N ARG A 339 18.48 9.50 6.83
CA ARG A 339 19.85 9.90 6.51
C ARG A 339 20.14 11.34 6.98
N GLU A 340 19.22 12.26 6.74
CA GLU A 340 19.40 13.65 7.17
C GLU A 340 19.44 13.77 8.70
N MET A 341 18.56 13.11 9.40
CA MET A 341 18.54 13.13 10.88
C MET A 341 19.80 12.48 11.46
N SER A 342 20.20 11.33 10.96
CA SER A 342 21.43 10.62 11.35
C SER A 342 22.68 11.51 11.13
N GLY A 343 22.76 12.19 10.00
CA GLY A 343 23.85 13.12 9.73
C GLY A 343 23.91 14.32 10.69
N ARG A 344 22.75 14.83 11.12
CA ARG A 344 22.69 15.92 12.11
C ARG A 344 23.04 15.49 13.52
N LEU A 345 22.76 14.23 13.85
CA LEU A 345 23.17 13.60 15.13
C LEU A 345 24.66 13.20 15.11
N GLU A 346 25.35 13.40 13.99
CA GLU A 346 26.76 13.02 13.82
C GLU A 346 26.99 11.50 14.03
N GLU A 347 25.98 10.69 13.74
CA GLU A 347 26.09 9.23 13.78
C GLU A 347 27.05 8.74 12.69
N MET A 348 27.71 7.60 12.93
CA MET A 348 28.60 7.02 11.95
C MET A 348 27.80 6.59 10.70
N PRO A 349 28.10 7.16 9.51
CA PRO A 349 27.36 6.83 8.30
C PRO A 349 27.68 5.40 7.83
N GLY A 350 26.66 4.71 7.35
CA GLY A 350 26.79 3.48 6.59
C GLY A 350 26.98 3.75 5.09
N GLU A 351 26.56 2.80 4.28
CA GLU A 351 26.64 2.85 2.83
C GLU A 351 25.87 4.07 2.28
N GLU A 352 26.50 4.82 1.37
CA GLU A 352 25.98 6.07 0.78
C GLU A 352 25.47 7.12 1.80
N GLY A 353 26.00 7.10 3.02
CA GLY A 353 25.61 8.04 4.07
C GLY A 353 24.28 7.71 4.78
N TYR A 354 23.67 6.60 4.49
CA TYR A 354 22.50 6.11 5.23
C TYR A 354 22.90 5.60 6.62
N PRO A 355 22.01 5.67 7.62
CA PRO A 355 22.30 5.10 8.93
C PRO A 355 22.44 3.58 8.84
N ALA A 356 23.31 2.99 9.66
CA ALA A 356 23.52 1.54 9.71
C ALA A 356 22.24 0.75 10.02
N TYR A 357 21.27 1.38 10.69
CA TYR A 357 19.98 0.78 11.05
C TYR A 357 18.89 0.93 9.97
N LEU A 358 19.20 1.40 8.76
CA LEU A 358 18.20 1.56 7.69
C LEU A 358 17.44 0.26 7.43
N GLY A 359 18.13 -0.86 7.28
CA GLY A 359 17.52 -2.16 7.05
C GLY A 359 16.59 -2.59 8.19
N SER A 360 16.98 -2.35 9.44
CA SER A 360 16.16 -2.65 10.62
C SER A 360 14.89 -1.81 10.66
N ARG A 361 14.97 -0.54 10.31
CA ARG A 361 13.80 0.36 10.27
C ARG A 361 12.80 -0.05 9.19
N LEU A 362 13.30 -0.37 7.99
CA LEU A 362 12.47 -0.89 6.92
C LEU A 362 11.80 -2.21 7.31
N ALA A 363 12.56 -3.14 7.91
CA ALA A 363 12.02 -4.40 8.40
C ALA A 363 10.91 -4.20 9.44
N GLN A 364 11.11 -3.34 10.43
CA GLN A 364 10.12 -2.99 11.44
C GLN A 364 8.82 -2.44 10.83
N PHE A 365 8.93 -1.63 9.80
CA PHE A 365 7.77 -1.12 9.07
C PHE A 365 7.00 -2.23 8.36
N TYR A 366 7.67 -3.03 7.52
CA TYR A 366 7.01 -4.08 6.75
C TYR A 366 6.52 -5.24 7.62
N GLU A 367 7.16 -5.53 8.75
CA GLU A 367 6.71 -6.56 9.71
C GLU A 367 5.37 -6.24 10.37
N ARG A 368 4.97 -4.99 10.40
CA ARG A 368 3.65 -4.58 10.89
C ARG A 368 2.51 -4.99 9.96
N ALA A 369 2.79 -5.29 8.70
CA ALA A 369 1.84 -5.92 7.79
C ALA A 369 1.62 -7.39 8.16
N GLY A 370 0.43 -7.90 7.87
CA GLY A 370 0.10 -9.30 8.07
C GLY A 370 -1.38 -9.60 8.05
N HIS A 371 -1.69 -10.85 7.84
CA HIS A 371 -3.01 -11.41 8.06
C HIS A 371 -3.02 -11.99 9.48
N VAL A 372 -3.91 -11.51 10.33
CA VAL A 372 -3.89 -11.80 11.77
C VAL A 372 -5.27 -12.20 12.30
N ILE A 373 -5.25 -12.99 13.37
CA ILE A 373 -6.40 -13.08 14.28
C ILE A 373 -6.27 -11.88 15.22
N CYS A 374 -7.27 -11.01 15.19
CA CYS A 374 -7.29 -9.78 15.98
C CYS A 374 -7.36 -10.06 17.47
N SER A 375 -6.94 -9.08 18.28
CA SER A 375 -7.22 -9.09 19.72
C SER A 375 -8.73 -9.09 19.97
N GLY A 376 -9.15 -9.64 21.14
CA GLY A 376 -10.56 -9.82 21.44
C GLY A 376 -10.97 -11.30 21.40
N LYS A 377 -12.15 -11.62 21.93
CA LYS A 377 -12.61 -13.00 22.13
C LYS A 377 -13.31 -13.60 20.90
N ASP A 378 -13.76 -12.78 19.98
CA ASP A 378 -14.60 -13.18 18.84
C ASP A 378 -13.83 -13.90 17.71
N GLY A 379 -12.49 -13.91 17.75
CA GLY A 379 -11.68 -14.61 16.77
C GLY A 379 -11.68 -14.00 15.36
N ARG A 380 -12.11 -12.74 15.22
CA ARG A 380 -12.15 -12.07 13.92
C ARG A 380 -10.76 -11.97 13.30
N GLU A 381 -10.72 -12.09 11.99
CA GLU A 381 -9.51 -11.94 11.20
C GLU A 381 -9.47 -10.55 10.57
N GLY A 382 -8.29 -9.96 10.51
CA GLY A 382 -8.01 -8.73 9.80
C GLY A 382 -6.70 -8.84 9.03
N ALA A 383 -6.55 -8.03 7.99
CA ALA A 383 -5.36 -8.03 7.18
C ALA A 383 -4.85 -6.61 6.91
N LEU A 384 -3.53 -6.44 6.95
CA LEU A 384 -2.83 -5.24 6.54
C LEU A 384 -1.81 -5.61 5.47
N THR A 385 -2.05 -5.19 4.25
CA THR A 385 -1.14 -5.37 3.11
C THR A 385 -0.38 -4.08 2.89
N ALA A 386 0.95 -4.14 2.92
CA ALA A 386 1.81 -2.97 2.74
C ALA A 386 2.49 -2.99 1.36
N ILE A 387 2.34 -1.90 0.61
CA ILE A 387 2.91 -1.70 -0.71
C ILE A 387 3.73 -0.42 -0.67
N GLY A 388 5.05 -0.55 -0.77
CA GLY A 388 5.98 0.57 -0.73
C GLY A 388 6.53 0.90 -2.13
N ALA A 389 6.36 2.13 -2.57
CA ALA A 389 7.06 2.63 -3.74
C ALA A 389 8.52 2.95 -3.38
N VAL A 390 9.42 2.61 -4.27
CA VAL A 390 10.84 2.92 -4.16
C VAL A 390 11.26 3.73 -5.38
N SER A 391 11.98 4.81 -5.16
CA SER A 391 12.44 5.72 -6.21
C SER A 391 13.97 5.72 -6.29
N PRO A 392 14.58 4.67 -6.85
CA PRO A 392 16.03 4.59 -6.94
C PRO A 392 16.58 5.69 -7.85
N PRO A 393 17.63 6.42 -7.44
CA PRO A 393 18.28 7.43 -8.28
C PRO A 393 18.77 6.83 -9.59
N GLY A 394 18.41 7.45 -10.72
CA GLY A 394 18.76 6.92 -12.05
C GLY A 394 18.16 5.57 -12.42
N GLY A 395 17.24 5.02 -11.61
CA GLY A 395 16.67 3.70 -11.80
C GLY A 395 17.58 2.55 -11.35
N ASP A 396 18.65 2.85 -10.63
CA ASP A 396 19.62 1.86 -10.14
C ASP A 396 19.12 1.18 -8.87
N ILE A 397 18.66 -0.06 -8.99
CA ILE A 397 18.18 -0.88 -7.87
C ILE A 397 19.31 -1.42 -6.99
N SER A 398 20.58 -1.17 -7.30
CA SER A 398 21.71 -1.57 -6.46
C SER A 398 21.95 -0.63 -5.28
N GLU A 399 21.25 0.51 -5.24
CA GLU A 399 21.36 1.50 -4.17
C GLU A 399 20.84 0.94 -2.82
N PRO A 400 21.30 1.48 -1.66
CA PRO A 400 21.06 0.88 -0.35
C PRO A 400 19.60 0.69 0.04
N VAL A 401 18.71 1.64 -0.30
CA VAL A 401 17.29 1.56 0.07
C VAL A 401 16.59 0.45 -0.70
N SER A 402 16.84 0.36 -2.01
CA SER A 402 16.31 -0.72 -2.85
C SER A 402 16.81 -2.07 -2.39
N GLN A 403 18.11 -2.21 -2.14
CA GLN A 403 18.70 -3.46 -1.68
C GLN A 403 18.19 -3.89 -0.30
N ALA A 404 18.05 -2.97 0.64
CA ALA A 404 17.46 -3.25 1.94
C ALA A 404 15.99 -3.68 1.82
N THR A 405 15.22 -3.01 0.97
CA THR A 405 13.81 -3.32 0.72
C THR A 405 13.64 -4.71 0.09
N LEU A 406 14.46 -5.05 -0.91
CA LEU A 406 14.41 -6.35 -1.60
C LEU A 406 14.66 -7.53 -0.66
N ARG A 407 15.44 -7.36 0.40
CA ARG A 407 15.69 -8.41 1.40
C ARG A 407 14.49 -8.67 2.31
N ILE A 408 13.54 -7.76 2.36
CA ILE A 408 12.41 -7.78 3.30
C ILE A 408 11.11 -8.16 2.60
N VAL A 409 10.82 -7.53 1.44
CA VAL A 409 9.57 -7.75 0.71
C VAL A 409 9.53 -9.12 0.03
N LYS A 410 8.33 -9.65 -0.12
CA LYS A 410 8.08 -10.93 -0.79
C LYS A 410 7.69 -10.76 -2.25
N VAL A 411 7.27 -9.58 -2.64
CA VAL A 411 6.86 -9.25 -4.01
C VAL A 411 7.63 -8.04 -4.49
N PHE A 412 8.13 -8.14 -5.70
CA PHE A 412 8.87 -7.10 -6.39
C PHE A 412 8.22 -6.83 -7.75
N TRP A 413 7.65 -5.65 -7.92
CA TRP A 413 7.09 -5.16 -9.18
C TRP A 413 8.02 -4.11 -9.76
N GLY A 414 9.09 -4.55 -10.40
CA GLY A 414 10.10 -3.67 -11.00
C GLY A 414 9.56 -2.92 -12.20
N LEU A 415 9.51 -1.60 -12.12
CA LEU A 415 9.09 -0.75 -13.23
C LEU A 415 10.27 -0.45 -14.16
N ASP A 416 10.03 -0.60 -15.44
CA ASP A 416 11.01 -0.42 -16.50
C ASP A 416 10.72 0.85 -17.31
N ALA A 417 11.68 1.76 -17.37
CA ALA A 417 11.57 2.99 -18.15
C ALA A 417 11.38 2.69 -19.65
N ASN A 418 12.01 1.64 -20.19
CA ASN A 418 11.89 1.29 -21.61
C ASN A 418 10.47 0.84 -21.96
N LEU A 419 9.80 0.11 -21.04
CA LEU A 419 8.39 -0.25 -21.22
C LEU A 419 7.51 1.00 -21.18
N ALA A 420 7.77 1.91 -20.25
CA ALA A 420 7.05 3.19 -20.16
C ALA A 420 7.23 4.06 -21.40
N TYR A 421 8.44 4.15 -21.96
CA TYR A 421 8.70 4.86 -23.22
C TYR A 421 7.99 4.25 -24.41
N LYS A 422 7.83 2.93 -24.44
CA LYS A 422 7.03 2.21 -25.43
C LYS A 422 5.50 2.31 -25.16
N ARG A 423 5.09 3.04 -24.12
CA ARG A 423 3.70 3.15 -23.67
C ARG A 423 3.06 1.81 -23.29
N HIS A 424 3.90 0.86 -22.85
CA HIS A 424 3.44 -0.38 -22.28
C HIS A 424 3.18 -0.19 -20.79
N PHE A 425 1.93 -0.19 -20.38
CA PHE A 425 1.51 -0.04 -19.00
C PHE A 425 0.59 -1.21 -18.58
N PRO A 426 0.64 -1.63 -17.30
CA PRO A 426 1.65 -1.26 -16.30
C PRO A 426 3.08 -1.61 -16.77
N ALA A 427 4.04 -0.73 -16.51
CA ALA A 427 5.43 -0.89 -16.97
C ALA A 427 6.23 -1.89 -16.09
N ILE A 428 5.56 -2.89 -15.55
CA ILE A 428 6.16 -3.94 -14.71
C ILE A 428 6.93 -4.91 -15.61
N ASN A 429 8.24 -4.98 -15.40
CA ASN A 429 9.10 -5.87 -16.15
C ASN A 429 8.91 -7.32 -15.67
N TRP A 430 8.40 -8.18 -16.56
CA TRP A 430 8.09 -9.58 -16.25
C TRP A 430 9.33 -10.47 -16.10
N LEU A 431 10.51 -10.05 -16.57
CA LEU A 431 11.75 -10.82 -16.43
C LEU A 431 12.46 -10.57 -15.10
N THR A 432 12.31 -9.36 -14.54
CA THR A 432 12.98 -8.96 -13.29
C THR A 432 12.08 -9.00 -12.08
N SER A 433 10.77 -8.92 -12.27
CA SER A 433 9.78 -8.98 -11.18
C SER A 433 9.58 -10.40 -10.67
N TYR A 434 9.18 -10.52 -9.41
CA TYR A 434 8.89 -11.82 -8.80
C TYR A 434 7.83 -11.71 -7.69
N SER A 435 7.24 -12.85 -7.35
CA SER A 435 6.41 -13.02 -6.16
C SER A 435 6.80 -14.31 -5.46
N LEU A 436 7.21 -14.19 -4.20
CA LEU A 436 7.49 -15.36 -3.34
C LEU A 436 6.22 -15.93 -2.70
N TYR A 437 5.06 -15.36 -2.99
CA TYR A 437 3.77 -15.89 -2.54
C TYR A 437 3.19 -16.96 -3.47
N LEU A 438 3.79 -17.21 -4.62
CA LEU A 438 3.26 -18.18 -5.59
C LEU A 438 3.01 -19.56 -4.99
N ASP A 439 3.92 -20.05 -4.16
CA ASP A 439 3.79 -21.37 -3.52
C ASP A 439 2.66 -21.40 -2.48
N SER A 440 2.38 -20.28 -1.84
CA SER A 440 1.36 -20.17 -0.79
C SER A 440 -0.02 -19.82 -1.31
N VAL A 441 -0.13 -19.00 -2.37
CA VAL A 441 -1.43 -18.56 -2.92
C VAL A 441 -1.80 -19.27 -4.22
N GLY A 442 -0.86 -19.95 -4.87
CA GLY A 442 -1.11 -20.66 -6.15
C GLY A 442 -2.24 -21.68 -6.05
N GLY A 443 -2.26 -22.46 -4.98
CA GLY A 443 -3.32 -23.41 -4.72
C GLY A 443 -4.71 -22.77 -4.60
N TRP A 444 -4.76 -21.57 -4.03
CA TRP A 444 -6.02 -20.83 -3.95
C TRP A 444 -6.60 -20.51 -5.35
N PHE A 445 -5.75 -20.12 -6.30
CA PHE A 445 -6.19 -19.86 -7.68
C PHE A 445 -6.69 -21.14 -8.36
N ASP A 446 -5.95 -22.23 -8.19
CA ASP A 446 -6.35 -23.53 -8.77
C ASP A 446 -7.66 -24.06 -8.18
N GLU A 447 -7.93 -23.81 -6.91
CA GLU A 447 -9.15 -24.24 -6.22
C GLU A 447 -10.36 -23.32 -6.47
N ASN A 448 -10.13 -22.00 -6.55
CA ASN A 448 -11.22 -21.02 -6.55
C ASN A 448 -11.50 -20.38 -7.92
N VAL A 449 -10.56 -20.46 -8.86
CA VAL A 449 -10.72 -19.88 -10.20
C VAL A 449 -10.79 -21.00 -11.25
N ALA A 450 -9.68 -21.73 -11.46
CA ALA A 450 -9.62 -22.82 -12.41
C ALA A 450 -8.43 -23.75 -12.12
N PRO A 451 -8.60 -25.09 -12.24
CA PRO A 451 -7.58 -26.08 -11.87
C PRO A 451 -6.28 -26.03 -12.67
N ASP A 452 -6.26 -25.29 -13.75
CA ASP A 452 -5.11 -25.13 -14.67
C ASP A 452 -4.46 -23.74 -14.59
N TRP A 453 -4.89 -22.88 -13.66
CA TRP A 453 -4.41 -21.50 -13.54
C TRP A 453 -2.88 -21.42 -13.46
N MET A 454 -2.30 -22.12 -12.50
CA MET A 454 -0.85 -22.10 -12.28
C MET A 454 -0.07 -22.71 -13.43
N LYS A 455 -0.64 -23.74 -14.09
CA LYS A 455 -0.05 -24.36 -15.28
C LYS A 455 -0.01 -23.39 -16.47
N LEU A 456 -1.11 -22.68 -16.72
CA LEU A 456 -1.19 -21.68 -17.80
C LEU A 456 -0.23 -20.52 -17.52
N ARG A 457 -0.22 -20.01 -16.29
CA ARG A 457 0.75 -18.99 -15.88
C ARG A 457 2.19 -19.41 -16.15
N GLN A 458 2.56 -20.61 -15.73
CA GLN A 458 3.93 -21.11 -15.90
C GLN A 458 4.29 -21.20 -17.40
N LYS A 459 3.38 -21.65 -18.23
CA LYS A 459 3.59 -21.72 -19.68
C LYS A 459 3.80 -20.34 -20.30
N MET A 460 3.00 -19.35 -19.89
CA MET A 460 3.18 -17.96 -20.34
C MET A 460 4.54 -17.39 -19.92
N MET A 461 4.96 -17.61 -18.67
CA MET A 461 6.27 -17.16 -18.18
C MET A 461 7.42 -17.82 -18.95
N THR A 462 7.31 -19.10 -19.25
CA THR A 462 8.30 -19.82 -20.06
C THR A 462 8.44 -19.22 -21.44
N LEU A 463 7.32 -18.92 -22.12
CA LEU A 463 7.33 -18.28 -23.45
C LEU A 463 7.96 -16.89 -23.42
N LEU A 464 7.71 -16.09 -22.37
CA LEU A 464 8.33 -14.77 -22.19
C LEU A 464 9.85 -14.86 -21.95
N GLN A 465 10.31 -15.87 -21.22
CA GLN A 465 11.73 -16.13 -21.01
C GLN A 465 12.42 -16.59 -22.29
N GLU A 466 11.81 -17.53 -23.01
CA GLU A 466 12.32 -17.99 -24.32
C GLU A 466 12.36 -16.85 -25.35
N GLU A 467 11.37 -15.96 -25.36
CA GLU A 467 11.39 -14.76 -26.20
C GLU A 467 12.62 -13.90 -25.93
N ALA A 468 12.95 -13.66 -24.66
CA ALA A 468 14.12 -12.85 -24.31
C ALA A 468 15.44 -13.43 -24.83
N GLU A 469 15.57 -14.77 -24.77
CA GLU A 469 16.73 -15.48 -25.33
C GLU A 469 16.76 -15.38 -26.87
N LEU A 470 15.62 -15.54 -27.53
CA LEU A 470 15.49 -15.45 -28.98
C LEU A 470 15.72 -14.02 -29.49
N GLU A 471 15.30 -12.99 -28.74
CA GLU A 471 15.56 -11.58 -29.09
C GLU A 471 17.06 -11.29 -29.22
N GLU A 472 17.90 -11.88 -28.37
CA GLU A 472 19.36 -11.73 -28.47
C GLU A 472 19.89 -12.36 -29.76
N ILE A 473 19.35 -13.50 -30.16
CA ILE A 473 19.70 -14.13 -31.46
C ILE A 473 19.24 -13.26 -32.62
N VAL A 474 18.02 -12.76 -32.58
CA VAL A 474 17.46 -11.88 -33.63
C VAL A 474 18.29 -10.61 -33.81
N LYS A 475 18.79 -9.99 -32.73
CA LYS A 475 19.67 -8.83 -32.80
C LYS A 475 20.97 -9.11 -33.55
N MET A 476 21.48 -10.33 -33.47
CA MET A 476 22.73 -10.72 -34.11
C MET A 476 22.57 -11.18 -35.56
N VAL A 477 21.54 -11.96 -35.88
CA VAL A 477 21.43 -12.63 -37.16
C VAL A 477 20.12 -12.37 -37.93
N GLY A 478 19.19 -11.62 -37.31
CA GLY A 478 17.89 -11.30 -37.93
C GLY A 478 16.80 -12.33 -37.67
N MET A 479 15.54 -11.93 -37.90
CA MET A 479 14.36 -12.74 -37.68
C MET A 479 14.29 -13.96 -38.61
N ASP A 480 14.79 -13.84 -39.83
CA ASP A 480 14.72 -14.91 -40.86
C ASP A 480 15.62 -16.10 -40.54
N ALA A 481 16.55 -15.94 -39.58
CA ALA A 481 17.41 -17.03 -39.13
C ALA A 481 16.72 -17.95 -38.10
N LEU A 482 15.57 -17.56 -37.57
CA LEU A 482 14.82 -18.37 -36.61
C LEU A 482 14.07 -19.53 -37.29
N SER A 483 13.99 -20.65 -36.58
CA SER A 483 13.13 -21.75 -36.97
C SER A 483 11.63 -21.32 -36.99
N PRO A 484 10.77 -21.97 -37.78
CA PRO A 484 9.33 -21.69 -37.72
C PRO A 484 8.75 -21.81 -36.30
N GLY A 485 9.19 -22.79 -35.54
CA GLY A 485 8.77 -22.97 -34.14
C GLY A 485 9.21 -21.83 -33.23
N ASP A 486 10.44 -21.32 -33.38
CA ASP A 486 10.93 -20.19 -32.59
C ASP A 486 10.23 -18.88 -33.01
N ARG A 487 9.94 -18.69 -34.28
CA ARG A 487 9.12 -17.55 -34.72
C ARG A 487 7.71 -17.60 -34.15
N LEU A 488 7.09 -18.79 -34.04
CA LEU A 488 5.80 -18.94 -33.36
C LEU A 488 5.86 -18.62 -31.88
N LYS A 489 6.95 -19.01 -31.19
CA LYS A 489 7.18 -18.61 -29.78
C LYS A 489 7.27 -17.09 -29.64
N MET A 490 8.01 -16.42 -30.50
CA MET A 490 8.12 -14.96 -30.52
C MET A 490 6.75 -14.29 -30.71
N GLU A 491 5.92 -14.80 -31.61
CA GLU A 491 4.57 -14.27 -31.88
C GLU A 491 3.61 -14.56 -30.71
N ALA A 492 3.70 -15.71 -30.07
CA ALA A 492 2.92 -16.03 -28.88
C ALA A 492 3.32 -15.13 -27.69
N ALA A 493 4.61 -14.95 -27.47
CA ALA A 493 5.11 -14.06 -26.42
C ALA A 493 4.72 -12.60 -26.68
N ARG A 494 4.73 -12.16 -27.94
CA ARG A 494 4.21 -10.85 -28.32
C ARG A 494 2.74 -10.68 -27.95
N SER A 495 1.90 -11.68 -28.23
CA SER A 495 0.49 -11.68 -27.83
C SER A 495 0.33 -11.62 -26.30
N ILE A 496 1.16 -12.37 -25.56
CA ILE A 496 1.16 -12.27 -24.09
C ILE A 496 1.47 -10.83 -23.63
N ARG A 497 2.47 -10.19 -24.19
CA ARG A 497 2.85 -8.80 -23.80
C ARG A 497 1.79 -7.79 -24.18
N GLU A 498 1.32 -7.80 -25.44
CA GLU A 498 0.47 -6.75 -26.00
C GLU A 498 -1.01 -6.96 -25.69
N ASP A 499 -1.49 -8.19 -25.66
CA ASP A 499 -2.91 -8.50 -25.49
C ASP A 499 -3.25 -8.79 -24.03
N PHE A 500 -2.35 -9.41 -23.27
CA PHE A 500 -2.60 -9.80 -21.88
C PHE A 500 -1.95 -8.87 -20.85
N LEU A 501 -0.64 -8.62 -20.93
CA LEU A 501 0.08 -7.83 -19.91
C LEU A 501 -0.18 -6.34 -20.05
N HIS A 502 -0.30 -5.83 -21.27
CA HIS A 502 -0.66 -4.43 -21.48
C HIS A 502 -2.12 -4.20 -21.10
N GLN A 503 -2.35 -3.34 -20.12
CA GLN A 503 -3.67 -3.02 -19.56
C GLN A 503 -3.84 -1.51 -19.46
N ASN A 504 -4.91 -0.99 -20.09
CA ASN A 504 -5.15 0.45 -20.12
C ASN A 504 -5.98 0.90 -18.89
N SER A 505 -5.33 1.58 -17.95
CA SER A 505 -5.95 2.09 -16.73
C SER A 505 -7.06 3.12 -16.96
N PHE A 506 -7.07 3.77 -18.12
CA PHE A 506 -8.04 4.81 -18.48
C PHE A 506 -9.19 4.31 -19.35
N HIS A 507 -9.15 3.02 -19.75
CA HIS A 507 -10.22 2.43 -20.54
C HIS A 507 -11.32 1.88 -19.62
N GLU A 508 -12.57 2.19 -19.93
CA GLU A 508 -13.75 1.85 -19.12
C GLU A 508 -13.85 0.37 -18.73
N ILE A 509 -13.48 -0.53 -19.64
CA ILE A 509 -13.55 -1.99 -19.42
C ILE A 509 -12.17 -2.54 -19.03
N ASP A 510 -11.11 -2.16 -19.74
CA ASP A 510 -9.78 -2.74 -19.55
C ASP A 510 -9.09 -2.36 -18.24
N THR A 511 -9.54 -1.29 -17.57
CA THR A 511 -8.97 -0.81 -16.29
C THR A 511 -9.05 -1.87 -15.18
N TYR A 512 -10.01 -2.78 -15.26
CA TYR A 512 -10.21 -3.91 -14.35
C TYR A 512 -10.50 -5.18 -15.13
N THR A 513 -9.86 -6.29 -14.74
CA THR A 513 -10.10 -7.60 -15.34
C THR A 513 -10.40 -8.60 -14.23
N SER A 514 -11.58 -9.24 -14.28
CA SER A 514 -11.95 -10.30 -13.36
C SER A 514 -11.03 -11.51 -13.49
N LEU A 515 -10.91 -12.32 -12.45
CA LEU A 515 -10.09 -13.55 -12.50
C LEU A 515 -10.60 -14.53 -13.59
N GLU A 516 -11.91 -14.64 -13.77
CA GLU A 516 -12.50 -15.44 -14.84
C GLU A 516 -12.05 -14.97 -16.22
N LYS A 517 -12.10 -13.68 -16.44
CA LYS A 517 -11.64 -13.08 -17.70
C LYS A 517 -10.14 -13.25 -17.91
N GLN A 518 -9.34 -13.09 -16.87
CA GLN A 518 -7.89 -13.36 -16.92
C GLN A 518 -7.62 -14.81 -17.35
N HIS A 519 -8.34 -15.77 -16.76
CA HIS A 519 -8.23 -17.18 -17.11
C HIS A 519 -8.58 -17.43 -18.59
N ASN A 520 -9.69 -16.88 -19.05
CA ASN A 520 -10.10 -17.01 -20.44
C ASN A 520 -9.06 -16.41 -21.42
N MET A 521 -8.49 -15.26 -21.07
CA MET A 521 -7.44 -14.62 -21.87
C MET A 521 -6.18 -15.49 -21.95
N MET A 522 -5.73 -16.06 -20.83
CA MET A 522 -4.59 -17.00 -20.82
C MET A 522 -4.86 -18.19 -21.75
N ARG A 523 -6.05 -18.78 -21.64
CA ARG A 523 -6.44 -19.92 -22.48
C ARG A 523 -6.46 -19.58 -23.95
N LEU A 524 -7.01 -18.43 -24.34
CA LEU A 524 -7.09 -18.02 -25.76
C LEU A 524 -5.69 -17.80 -26.36
N VAL A 525 -4.80 -17.10 -25.67
CA VAL A 525 -3.44 -16.86 -26.15
C VAL A 525 -2.66 -18.17 -26.28
N LEU A 526 -2.76 -19.05 -25.29
CA LEU A 526 -2.05 -20.34 -25.32
C LEU A 526 -2.69 -21.33 -26.27
N ALA A 527 -4.02 -21.32 -26.46
CA ALA A 527 -4.69 -22.16 -27.47
C ALA A 527 -4.24 -21.81 -28.88
N PHE A 528 -4.06 -20.53 -29.20
CA PHE A 528 -3.48 -20.10 -30.46
C PHE A 528 -2.05 -20.67 -30.65
N TYR A 529 -1.21 -20.56 -29.62
CA TYR A 529 0.14 -21.11 -29.66
C TYR A 529 0.14 -22.62 -29.88
N ASP A 530 -0.66 -23.37 -29.12
CA ASP A 530 -0.75 -24.84 -29.24
C ASP A 530 -1.26 -25.28 -30.60
N ALA A 531 -2.33 -24.63 -31.08
CA ALA A 531 -2.86 -24.90 -32.41
C ALA A 531 -1.85 -24.60 -33.53
N GLY A 532 -1.07 -23.53 -33.38
CA GLY A 532 0.03 -23.17 -34.26
C GLY A 532 1.16 -24.20 -34.24
N VAL A 533 1.54 -24.70 -33.08
CA VAL A 533 2.55 -25.77 -32.94
C VAL A 533 2.09 -27.04 -33.68
N ASP A 534 0.83 -27.43 -33.51
CA ASP A 534 0.28 -28.62 -34.16
C ASP A 534 0.12 -28.43 -35.66
N ALA A 535 -0.24 -27.25 -36.15
CA ALA A 535 -0.26 -26.93 -37.56
C ALA A 535 1.14 -26.97 -38.18
N LEU A 536 2.17 -26.43 -37.52
CA LEU A 536 3.56 -26.55 -38.00
C LEU A 536 4.04 -27.98 -38.10
N LYS A 537 3.68 -28.86 -37.14
CA LYS A 537 4.01 -30.30 -37.20
C LYS A 537 3.37 -30.98 -38.39
N GLN A 538 2.22 -30.50 -38.83
CA GLN A 538 1.52 -31.00 -40.01
C GLN A 538 2.06 -30.40 -41.31
N GLY A 539 2.95 -29.40 -41.22
CA GLY A 539 3.63 -28.81 -42.38
C GLY A 539 3.14 -27.44 -42.81
N ALA A 540 2.25 -26.82 -42.02
CA ALA A 540 1.74 -25.48 -42.31
C ALA A 540 2.84 -24.41 -42.29
N ASP A 541 2.71 -23.36 -43.15
CA ASP A 541 3.64 -22.24 -43.18
C ASP A 541 3.42 -21.28 -41.99
N ILE A 542 4.50 -20.94 -41.29
CA ILE A 542 4.46 -20.01 -40.18
C ILE A 542 3.89 -18.64 -40.59
N ASN A 543 4.17 -18.17 -41.80
CA ASN A 543 3.70 -16.86 -42.27
C ASN A 543 2.17 -16.83 -42.42
N ASP A 544 1.54 -17.96 -42.69
CA ASP A 544 0.09 -18.05 -42.81
C ASP A 544 -0.57 -18.21 -41.42
N ILE A 545 0.06 -18.96 -40.53
CA ILE A 545 -0.39 -19.08 -39.11
C ILE A 545 -0.41 -17.70 -38.44
N VAL A 546 0.64 -16.92 -38.59
CA VAL A 546 0.73 -15.61 -37.91
C VAL A 546 -0.22 -14.54 -38.48
N LYS A 547 -0.78 -14.77 -39.67
CA LYS A 547 -1.75 -13.86 -40.29
C LYS A 547 -3.20 -14.22 -40.02
N LEU A 548 -3.48 -15.30 -39.28
CA LEU A 548 -4.85 -15.71 -39.00
C LEU A 548 -5.66 -14.59 -38.34
N PRO A 549 -6.86 -14.26 -38.87
CA PRO A 549 -7.71 -13.17 -38.37
C PRO A 549 -8.12 -13.32 -36.90
N VAL A 550 -8.20 -14.55 -36.40
CA VAL A 550 -8.54 -14.84 -35.00
C VAL A 550 -7.60 -14.16 -34.00
N ARG A 551 -6.36 -13.87 -34.39
CA ARG A 551 -5.40 -13.15 -33.51
C ARG A 551 -5.93 -11.78 -33.09
N GLU A 552 -6.58 -11.07 -34.00
CA GLU A 552 -7.21 -9.79 -33.69
C GLU A 552 -8.34 -9.96 -32.67
N GLN A 553 -9.13 -11.01 -32.79
CA GLN A 553 -10.22 -11.29 -31.84
C GLN A 553 -9.68 -11.69 -30.48
N ILE A 554 -8.60 -12.46 -30.42
CA ILE A 554 -7.90 -12.76 -29.14
C ILE A 554 -7.43 -11.47 -28.47
N GLY A 555 -6.79 -10.56 -29.21
CA GLY A 555 -6.34 -9.27 -28.69
C GLY A 555 -7.47 -8.34 -28.24
N ARG A 556 -8.64 -8.43 -28.88
CA ARG A 556 -9.83 -7.63 -28.52
C ARG A 556 -10.62 -8.20 -27.36
N TYR A 557 -10.39 -9.45 -26.95
CA TYR A 557 -11.13 -10.08 -25.87
C TYR A 557 -11.04 -9.29 -24.53
N LYS A 558 -9.94 -8.57 -24.30
CA LYS A 558 -9.77 -7.69 -23.14
C LYS A 558 -10.83 -6.58 -23.01
N TYR A 559 -11.51 -6.22 -24.10
CA TYR A 559 -12.58 -5.22 -24.12
C TYR A 559 -13.99 -5.83 -24.02
N THR A 560 -14.10 -7.15 -23.83
CA THR A 560 -15.38 -7.83 -23.63
C THR A 560 -15.95 -7.50 -22.25
N LYS A 561 -17.24 -7.26 -22.17
CA LYS A 561 -17.94 -7.03 -20.88
C LYS A 561 -18.07 -8.32 -20.10
N GLU A 562 -18.17 -8.19 -18.78
CA GLU A 562 -18.23 -9.35 -17.87
C GLU A 562 -19.43 -10.28 -18.13
N ASP A 563 -20.57 -9.74 -18.55
CA ASP A 563 -21.78 -10.50 -18.89
C ASP A 563 -21.72 -11.22 -20.25
N GLU A 564 -20.76 -10.88 -21.10
CA GLU A 564 -20.57 -11.44 -22.44
C GLU A 564 -19.40 -12.43 -22.52
N LEU A 565 -18.64 -12.64 -21.44
CA LEU A 565 -17.38 -13.40 -21.43
C LEU A 565 -17.52 -14.81 -22.00
N ALA A 566 -18.51 -15.57 -21.55
CA ALA A 566 -18.70 -16.96 -21.99
C ALA A 566 -19.03 -17.07 -23.49
N ALA A 567 -19.93 -16.22 -23.98
CA ALA A 567 -20.35 -16.23 -25.36
C ALA A 567 -19.21 -15.83 -26.31
N GLU A 568 -18.47 -14.78 -25.98
CA GLU A 568 -17.33 -14.31 -26.77
C GLU A 568 -16.17 -15.32 -26.74
N TYR A 569 -15.91 -15.94 -25.57
CA TYR A 569 -14.90 -16.99 -25.47
C TYR A 569 -15.19 -18.18 -26.39
N GLU A 570 -16.42 -18.68 -26.39
CA GLU A 570 -16.82 -19.77 -27.28
C GLU A 570 -16.72 -19.37 -28.77
N LYS A 571 -17.12 -18.16 -29.12
CA LYS A 571 -17.04 -17.64 -30.48
C LYS A 571 -15.60 -17.59 -30.97
N VAL A 572 -14.68 -17.01 -30.20
CA VAL A 572 -13.25 -16.91 -30.55
C VAL A 572 -12.61 -18.29 -30.62
N THR A 573 -12.95 -19.21 -29.73
CA THR A 573 -12.44 -20.59 -29.74
C THR A 573 -12.89 -21.33 -30.99
N ARG A 574 -14.17 -21.21 -31.39
CA ARG A 574 -14.68 -21.82 -32.64
C ARG A 574 -14.02 -21.21 -33.87
N GLN A 575 -13.81 -19.91 -33.89
CA GLN A 575 -13.10 -19.22 -34.95
C GLN A 575 -11.68 -19.74 -35.12
N LEU A 576 -10.92 -19.86 -34.00
CA LEU A 576 -9.57 -20.43 -34.03
C LEU A 576 -9.55 -21.83 -34.62
N ALA A 577 -10.42 -22.72 -34.17
CA ALA A 577 -10.50 -24.07 -34.68
C ALA A 577 -10.87 -24.10 -36.18
N GLY A 578 -11.81 -23.26 -36.62
CA GLY A 578 -12.23 -23.14 -37.99
C GLY A 578 -11.13 -22.61 -38.91
N GLU A 579 -10.43 -21.57 -38.52
CA GLU A 579 -9.34 -20.96 -39.29
C GLU A 579 -8.14 -21.90 -39.44
N ILE A 580 -7.76 -22.61 -38.40
CA ILE A 580 -6.69 -23.63 -38.44
C ILE A 580 -7.09 -24.79 -39.39
N ALA A 581 -8.31 -25.31 -39.27
CA ALA A 581 -8.80 -26.38 -40.15
C ALA A 581 -8.86 -25.93 -41.62
N GLU A 582 -9.23 -24.69 -41.88
CA GLU A 582 -9.24 -24.13 -43.23
C GLU A 582 -7.82 -23.96 -43.81
N LEU A 583 -6.87 -23.49 -42.95
CA LEU A 583 -5.47 -23.37 -43.32
C LEU A 583 -4.88 -24.71 -43.74
N LEU A 584 -5.02 -25.74 -42.92
CA LEU A 584 -4.52 -27.08 -43.21
C LEU A 584 -5.13 -27.65 -44.51
N ARG A 585 -6.44 -27.46 -44.71
CA ARG A 585 -7.10 -27.90 -45.93
C ARG A 585 -6.60 -27.18 -47.20
N LYS A 586 -6.31 -25.86 -47.10
CA LYS A 586 -5.77 -25.09 -48.24
C LYS A 586 -4.36 -25.55 -48.63
N GLU A 587 -3.58 -25.96 -47.68
CA GLU A 587 -2.23 -26.45 -47.88
C GLU A 587 -2.19 -27.96 -48.26
N GLY A 588 -3.35 -28.62 -48.31
CA GLY A 588 -3.47 -30.04 -48.69
C GLY A 588 -2.99 -31.00 -47.60
N LEU A 589 -3.00 -30.56 -46.35
CA LEU A 589 -2.52 -31.25 -45.16
C LEU A 589 -3.64 -31.90 -44.36
#